data_6afb8d40eef9e01d7cdd6b4f840c66f3
#
_entry.id   6afb8d40eef9e01d7cdd6b4f840c66f3
#
_cell.length_a   1.000
_cell.length_b   1.000
_cell.length_c   1.000
_cell.angle_alpha   90.00
_cell.angle_beta   90.00
_cell.angle_gamma   90.00
#
_symmetry.space_group_name_H-M   'P 1'
#
loop_
_entity.id
_entity.type
_entity.pdbx_description
1 polymer ?
#
loop_
_entity_poly.entity_id
_entity_poly.type
_entity_poly.pdbx_seq_one_letter_code
_entity_poly.pdbx_strand_id
1 'polypeptide(L)'
;INSLISKEILEELSILESKLYENNKFNILIKDKELVKALSLLIFCSPLWEKVLGNIRKNILLNYSDKDKISNSIFNFIIGLGSQCFLNEYVYYISTEEKDKLKELKKIINNNKNQDYKLAIISCYQSLSSINDEIINLNTYIPNKKELNNLLNLQFKELNAEKKISKGIKKIGNIKDSTSKEVKNQYELNPYPRWRYNSYAKENKLNFLSVINSEISPNTIKPNSVQLTNKKINILIAGCGTGIQIIEASRYSNCEITAIDLSNSSISYAKRKVDEYGLKNINFIEMDLLELTSLNKRFDLIECSGVLHHMN
;
A
#
# COMPACT_ATOMS: atom_id res chain seq x y z
N ILE A 1 11.54 4.65 -14.19
CA ILE A 1 11.37 6.02 -13.63
C ILE A 1 12.70 6.76 -13.67
N ASN A 2 13.82 6.13 -13.32
CA ASN A 2 15.16 6.77 -13.39
C ASN A 2 15.56 7.26 -14.80
N SER A 3 14.86 6.86 -15.86
CA SER A 3 15.08 7.34 -17.24
C SER A 3 14.30 8.62 -17.58
N LEU A 4 13.35 9.02 -16.74
CA LEU A 4 12.49 10.19 -17.01
C LEU A 4 13.09 11.48 -16.43
N ILE A 5 13.89 11.39 -15.36
CA ILE A 5 14.49 12.54 -14.69
C ILE A 5 15.98 12.27 -14.52
N SER A 6 16.83 13.22 -14.91
CA SER A 6 18.28 13.06 -14.82
C SER A 6 18.73 12.95 -13.35
N LYS A 7 19.78 12.17 -13.11
CA LYS A 7 20.39 12.00 -11.78
C LYS A 7 20.84 13.35 -11.21
N GLU A 8 21.36 14.24 -12.05
CA GLU A 8 21.80 15.58 -11.65
C GLU A 8 20.65 16.42 -11.06
N ILE A 9 19.45 16.36 -11.65
CA ILE A 9 18.27 17.04 -11.11
C ILE A 9 17.94 16.51 -9.70
N LEU A 10 17.98 15.19 -9.53
CA LEU A 10 17.67 14.56 -8.24
C LEU A 10 18.73 14.89 -7.18
N GLU A 11 20.01 14.88 -7.52
CA GLU A 11 21.11 15.23 -6.61
C GLU A 11 20.97 16.66 -6.11
N GLU A 12 20.69 17.63 -7.00
CA GLU A 12 20.50 19.02 -6.58
C GLU A 12 19.26 19.17 -5.67
N LEU A 13 18.13 18.58 -6.03
CA LEU A 13 16.92 18.66 -5.21
C LEU A 13 17.06 17.95 -3.85
N SER A 14 17.96 16.98 -3.74
CA SER A 14 18.21 16.26 -2.48
C SER A 14 18.88 17.11 -1.39
N ILE A 15 19.55 18.19 -1.78
CA ILE A 15 20.29 19.10 -0.88
C ILE A 15 19.73 20.53 -0.86
N LEU A 16 18.63 20.78 -1.54
CA LEU A 16 18.02 22.11 -1.63
C LEU A 16 17.51 22.56 -0.26
N GLU A 17 18.08 23.61 0.32
CA GLU A 17 17.73 24.08 1.67
C GLU A 17 16.59 25.11 1.69
N SER A 18 16.39 25.86 0.61
CA SER A 18 15.41 26.97 0.56
C SER A 18 14.96 27.26 -0.86
N LYS A 19 13.96 28.17 -1.00
CA LYS A 19 13.46 28.66 -2.30
C LYS A 19 12.97 27.56 -3.25
N LEU A 20 12.32 26.52 -2.71
CA LEU A 20 11.83 25.40 -3.49
C LEU A 20 10.98 25.85 -4.70
N TYR A 21 10.08 26.78 -4.49
CA TYR A 21 9.14 27.25 -5.54
C TYR A 21 9.79 28.12 -6.62
N GLU A 22 10.98 28.69 -6.36
CA GLU A 22 11.78 29.46 -7.33
C GLU A 22 12.73 28.54 -8.11
N ASN A 23 12.94 27.29 -7.66
CA ASN A 23 13.88 26.37 -8.27
C ASN A 23 13.35 25.81 -9.59
N ASN A 24 14.08 25.99 -10.70
CA ASN A 24 13.68 25.53 -12.02
C ASN A 24 13.58 24.01 -12.12
N LYS A 25 14.45 23.26 -11.44
CA LYS A 25 14.45 21.78 -11.46
C LYS A 25 13.23 21.25 -10.73
N PHE A 26 12.84 21.86 -9.60
CA PHE A 26 11.57 21.54 -8.95
C PHE A 26 10.37 21.86 -9.87
N ASN A 27 10.40 22.98 -10.56
CA ASN A 27 9.34 23.34 -11.50
C ASN A 27 9.21 22.36 -12.69
N ILE A 28 10.30 21.72 -13.11
CA ILE A 28 10.28 20.63 -14.09
C ILE A 28 9.61 19.39 -13.46
N LEU A 29 10.01 19.03 -12.25
CA LEU A 29 9.52 17.85 -11.54
C LEU A 29 7.99 17.89 -11.34
N ILE A 30 7.44 19.01 -10.85
CA ILE A 30 6.00 19.14 -10.57
C ILE A 30 5.12 19.19 -11.83
N LYS A 31 5.69 19.48 -13.00
CA LYS A 31 4.98 19.49 -14.28
C LYS A 31 4.97 18.14 -14.97
N ASP A 32 5.81 17.21 -14.54
CA ASP A 32 5.85 15.85 -15.06
C ASP A 32 4.65 15.04 -14.55
N LYS A 33 3.64 14.90 -15.41
CA LYS A 33 2.39 14.20 -15.08
C LYS A 33 2.60 12.71 -14.83
N GLU A 34 3.54 12.08 -15.52
CA GLU A 34 3.83 10.65 -15.35
C GLU A 34 4.52 10.40 -14.01
N LEU A 35 5.43 11.27 -13.60
CA LEU A 35 6.02 11.21 -12.25
C LEU A 35 4.96 11.37 -11.17
N VAL A 36 4.11 12.40 -11.26
CA VAL A 36 3.04 12.65 -10.28
C VAL A 36 2.10 11.44 -10.17
N LYS A 37 1.78 10.82 -11.31
CA LYS A 37 0.99 9.58 -11.34
C LYS A 37 1.74 8.40 -10.71
N ALA A 38 3.02 8.25 -11.04
CA ALA A 38 3.87 7.20 -10.47
C ALA A 38 3.99 7.28 -8.95
N LEU A 39 4.13 8.49 -8.38
CA LEU A 39 4.13 8.73 -6.92
C LEU A 39 2.85 8.22 -6.23
N SER A 40 1.73 8.22 -6.95
CA SER A 40 0.44 7.75 -6.39
C SER A 40 0.20 6.24 -6.54
N LEU A 41 1.00 5.53 -7.35
CA LEU A 41 0.76 4.14 -7.72
C LEU A 41 1.88 3.18 -7.34
N LEU A 42 3.12 3.66 -7.29
CA LEU A 42 4.31 2.85 -7.10
C LEU A 42 5.03 3.23 -5.80
N ILE A 43 5.71 2.28 -5.18
CA ILE A 43 6.57 2.54 -4.03
C ILE A 43 7.98 2.81 -4.55
N PHE A 44 8.54 3.97 -4.23
CA PHE A 44 9.89 4.37 -4.62
C PHE A 44 10.90 3.91 -3.57
N CYS A 45 11.67 2.87 -3.90
CA CYS A 45 12.64 2.26 -2.99
C CYS A 45 14.08 2.76 -3.18
N SER A 46 14.31 3.76 -4.04
CA SER A 46 15.66 4.31 -4.27
C SER A 46 16.06 5.27 -3.16
N PRO A 47 17.27 5.11 -2.55
CA PRO A 47 17.76 6.04 -1.53
C PRO A 47 17.87 7.49 -2.00
N LEU A 48 18.14 7.72 -3.29
CA LEU A 48 18.18 9.07 -3.86
C LEU A 48 16.77 9.68 -3.91
N TRP A 49 15.78 8.92 -4.35
CA TRP A 49 14.38 9.37 -4.33
C TRP A 49 13.87 9.64 -2.92
N GLU A 50 14.26 8.83 -1.93
CA GLU A 50 13.92 9.06 -0.53
C GLU A 50 14.44 10.41 -0.04
N LYS A 51 15.73 10.72 -0.31
CA LYS A 51 16.33 12.02 0.02
C LYS A 51 15.61 13.18 -0.68
N VAL A 52 15.35 13.08 -1.97
CA VAL A 52 14.67 14.11 -2.76
C VAL A 52 13.27 14.37 -2.24
N LEU A 53 12.46 13.33 -2.11
CA LEU A 53 11.06 13.46 -1.69
C LEU A 53 10.95 13.91 -0.23
N GLY A 54 11.82 13.41 0.65
CA GLY A 54 11.92 13.85 2.03
C GLY A 54 12.29 15.34 2.14
N ASN A 55 13.26 15.78 1.35
CA ASN A 55 13.68 17.19 1.33
C ASN A 55 12.59 18.12 0.75
N ILE A 56 11.96 17.73 -0.36
CA ILE A 56 10.84 18.50 -0.91
C ILE A 56 9.68 18.59 0.09
N ARG A 57 9.32 17.48 0.74
CA ARG A 57 8.30 17.42 1.78
C ARG A 57 8.59 18.43 2.91
N LYS A 58 9.82 18.41 3.44
CA LYS A 58 10.30 19.34 4.46
C LYS A 58 10.14 20.79 4.02
N ASN A 59 10.63 21.13 2.82
CA ASN A 59 10.54 22.49 2.29
C ASN A 59 9.09 22.96 2.12
N ILE A 60 8.19 22.10 1.65
CA ILE A 60 6.76 22.41 1.50
C ILE A 60 6.15 22.77 2.86
N LEU A 61 6.42 21.99 3.91
CA LEU A 61 5.88 22.23 5.25
C LEU A 61 6.45 23.49 5.87
N LEU A 62 7.78 23.66 5.87
CA LEU A 62 8.44 24.77 6.56
C LEU A 62 8.15 26.13 5.93
N ASN A 63 8.00 26.17 4.60
CA ASN A 63 7.69 27.41 3.87
C ASN A 63 6.20 27.63 3.67
N TYR A 64 5.32 26.82 4.28
CA TYR A 64 3.88 27.00 4.17
C TYR A 64 3.42 28.32 4.80
N SER A 65 2.57 29.06 4.06
CA SER A 65 1.86 30.24 4.56
C SER A 65 0.39 30.22 4.07
N ASP A 66 -0.54 30.64 4.94
CA ASP A 66 -1.97 30.79 4.57
C ASP A 66 -2.23 31.85 3.49
N LYS A 67 -1.22 32.69 3.18
CA LYS A 67 -1.31 33.73 2.16
C LYS A 67 -0.92 33.22 0.75
N ASP A 68 -0.33 32.04 0.65
CA ASP A 68 0.22 31.54 -0.60
C ASP A 68 -0.88 31.19 -1.59
N LYS A 69 -0.71 31.67 -2.83
CA LYS A 69 -1.47 31.20 -3.99
C LYS A 69 -0.78 29.99 -4.57
N ILE A 70 -1.32 28.82 -4.32
CA ILE A 70 -0.72 27.56 -4.74
C ILE A 70 -1.23 27.16 -6.11
N SER A 71 -0.29 26.93 -7.05
CA SER A 71 -0.62 26.46 -8.39
C SER A 71 -1.20 25.03 -8.34
N ASN A 72 -2.02 24.70 -9.34
CA ASN A 72 -2.56 23.34 -9.47
C ASN A 72 -1.45 22.28 -9.62
N SER A 73 -0.34 22.61 -10.28
CA SER A 73 0.80 21.69 -10.43
C SER A 73 1.44 21.35 -9.09
N ILE A 74 1.68 22.35 -8.24
CA ILE A 74 2.20 22.16 -6.88
C ILE A 74 1.23 21.32 -6.06
N PHE A 75 -0.06 21.65 -6.11
CA PHE A 75 -1.09 20.91 -5.38
C PHE A 75 -1.14 19.43 -5.79
N ASN A 76 -1.16 19.16 -7.11
CA ASN A 76 -1.17 17.80 -7.63
C ASN A 76 0.08 17.01 -7.26
N PHE A 77 1.24 17.67 -7.26
CA PHE A 77 2.47 17.03 -6.81
C PHE A 77 2.40 16.66 -5.32
N ILE A 78 1.85 17.54 -4.45
CA ILE A 78 1.67 17.23 -3.03
C ILE A 78 0.68 16.08 -2.82
N ILE A 79 -0.37 15.98 -3.60
CA ILE A 79 -1.27 14.81 -3.60
C ILE A 79 -0.51 13.52 -3.93
N GLY A 80 0.34 13.54 -4.97
CA GLY A 80 1.22 12.41 -5.30
C GLY A 80 2.20 12.08 -4.18
N LEU A 81 2.85 13.11 -3.61
CA LEU A 81 3.80 12.96 -2.50
C LEU A 81 3.14 12.40 -1.24
N GLY A 82 1.94 12.88 -0.87
CA GLY A 82 1.17 12.34 0.25
C GLY A 82 0.76 10.88 0.03
N SER A 83 0.43 10.52 -1.22
CA SER A 83 0.19 9.12 -1.59
C SER A 83 1.46 8.27 -1.42
N GLN A 84 2.60 8.75 -1.93
CA GLN A 84 3.89 8.07 -1.82
C GLN A 84 4.31 7.88 -0.35
N CYS A 85 4.17 8.92 0.49
CA CYS A 85 4.48 8.83 1.91
C CYS A 85 3.61 7.77 2.63
N PHE A 86 2.35 7.67 2.28
CA PHE A 86 1.45 6.65 2.82
C PHE A 86 1.80 5.24 2.33
N LEU A 87 2.10 5.08 1.03
CA LEU A 87 2.44 3.77 0.45
C LEU A 87 3.74 3.18 0.99
N ASN A 88 4.70 4.03 1.37
CA ASN A 88 5.97 3.62 1.99
C ASN A 88 5.95 3.69 3.54
N GLU A 89 4.75 3.72 4.15
CA GLU A 89 4.56 3.68 5.61
C GLU A 89 5.28 4.84 6.35
N TYR A 90 5.39 6.01 5.71
CA TYR A 90 5.99 7.23 6.28
C TYR A 90 7.43 7.07 6.76
N VAL A 91 8.23 6.23 6.10
CA VAL A 91 9.63 5.93 6.49
C VAL A 91 10.58 7.13 6.39
N TYR A 92 10.20 8.22 5.69
CA TYR A 92 11.07 9.39 5.55
C TYR A 92 11.35 10.05 6.89
N TYR A 93 12.62 10.37 7.12
CA TYR A 93 13.05 11.04 8.35
C TYR A 93 12.28 12.35 8.58
N ILE A 94 11.90 12.61 9.83
CA ILE A 94 11.17 13.82 10.26
C ILE A 94 12.02 14.55 11.31
N SER A 95 12.46 15.77 11.01
CA SER A 95 13.21 16.62 11.94
C SER A 95 12.32 17.18 13.07
N THR A 96 12.94 17.68 14.14
CA THR A 96 12.20 18.34 15.23
C THR A 96 11.45 19.57 14.73
N GLU A 97 12.06 20.37 13.86
CA GLU A 97 11.46 21.55 13.24
C GLU A 97 10.18 21.19 12.45
N GLU A 98 10.24 20.10 11.64
CA GLU A 98 9.05 19.60 10.93
C GLU A 98 7.94 19.17 11.90
N LYS A 99 8.29 18.49 12.99
CA LYS A 99 7.32 18.06 14.01
C LYS A 99 6.59 19.24 14.65
N ASP A 100 7.32 20.30 14.98
CA ASP A 100 6.74 21.48 15.61
C ASP A 100 5.88 22.26 14.60
N LYS A 101 6.36 22.45 13.38
CA LYS A 101 5.58 23.08 12.30
C LYS A 101 4.30 22.30 11.95
N LEU A 102 4.37 20.98 11.96
CA LEU A 102 3.21 20.13 11.75
C LEU A 102 2.15 20.29 12.87
N LYS A 103 2.58 20.43 14.14
CA LYS A 103 1.67 20.73 15.25
C LYS A 103 0.98 22.07 15.08
N GLU A 104 1.73 23.12 14.65
CA GLU A 104 1.14 24.42 14.33
C GLU A 104 0.09 24.31 13.21
N LEU A 105 0.45 23.63 12.12
CA LEU A 105 -0.45 23.45 10.98
C LEU A 105 -1.76 22.76 11.38
N LYS A 106 -1.68 21.75 12.25
CA LYS A 106 -2.87 21.06 12.77
C LYS A 106 -3.80 21.96 13.59
N LYS A 107 -3.25 22.89 14.37
CA LYS A 107 -4.06 23.83 15.15
C LYS A 107 -4.90 24.79 14.28
N ILE A 108 -4.39 25.11 13.08
CA ILE A 108 -5.03 26.08 12.18
C ILE A 108 -5.83 25.43 11.05
N ILE A 109 -5.97 24.10 11.04
CA ILE A 109 -6.65 23.39 9.94
C ILE A 109 -8.11 23.79 9.78
N ASN A 110 -8.80 24.09 10.88
CA ASN A 110 -10.20 24.48 10.88
C ASN A 110 -10.46 25.93 10.44
N ASN A 111 -9.40 26.73 10.27
CA ASN A 111 -9.53 28.02 9.60
C ASN A 111 -9.79 27.77 8.12
N ASN A 112 -10.95 28.19 7.61
CA ASN A 112 -11.47 27.87 6.26
C ASN A 112 -10.57 28.26 5.07
N LYS A 113 -9.44 28.93 5.31
CA LYS A 113 -8.47 29.27 4.26
C LYS A 113 -7.56 28.07 3.95
N ASN A 114 -7.43 27.74 2.67
CA ASN A 114 -6.51 26.71 2.16
C ASN A 114 -6.62 25.34 2.87
N GLN A 115 -7.79 24.95 3.35
CA GLN A 115 -7.99 23.70 4.10
C GLN A 115 -7.56 22.46 3.33
N ASP A 116 -7.91 22.37 2.04
CA ASP A 116 -7.46 21.28 1.16
C ASP A 116 -5.93 21.15 1.11
N TYR A 117 -5.24 22.30 1.09
CA TYR A 117 -3.79 22.31 1.03
C TYR A 117 -3.14 21.87 2.34
N LYS A 118 -3.69 22.32 3.47
CA LYS A 118 -3.26 21.88 4.82
C LYS A 118 -3.41 20.36 4.95
N LEU A 119 -4.57 19.82 4.52
CA LEU A 119 -4.81 18.37 4.51
C LEU A 119 -3.81 17.63 3.62
N ALA A 120 -3.52 18.16 2.42
CA ALA A 120 -2.55 17.57 1.52
C ALA A 120 -1.13 17.55 2.14
N ILE A 121 -0.71 18.63 2.81
CA ILE A 121 0.59 18.65 3.53
C ILE A 121 0.59 17.63 4.68
N ILE A 122 -0.45 17.61 5.52
CA ILE A 122 -0.54 16.67 6.65
C ILE A 122 -0.47 15.22 6.16
N SER A 123 -1.11 14.92 5.03
CA SER A 123 -1.10 13.58 4.41
C SER A 123 0.29 13.07 4.04
N CYS A 124 1.29 13.97 3.91
CA CYS A 124 2.68 13.60 3.68
C CYS A 124 3.42 13.15 4.95
N TYR A 125 2.83 13.32 6.13
CA TYR A 125 3.45 13.05 7.43
C TYR A 125 2.71 12.00 8.24
N GLN A 126 1.42 11.89 8.06
CA GLN A 126 0.56 10.93 8.74
C GLN A 126 -0.73 10.68 7.96
N SER A 127 -1.35 9.55 8.20
CA SER A 127 -2.62 9.19 7.58
C SER A 127 -3.73 10.19 7.93
N LEU A 128 -4.55 10.56 6.95
CA LEU A 128 -5.71 11.42 7.19
C LEU A 128 -6.72 10.76 8.15
N SER A 129 -6.76 9.43 8.19
CA SER A 129 -7.57 8.70 9.18
C SER A 129 -7.17 8.99 10.63
N SER A 130 -5.90 9.33 10.89
CA SER A 130 -5.41 9.63 12.24
C SER A 130 -5.84 10.99 12.79
N ILE A 131 -6.30 11.89 11.92
CA ILE A 131 -6.80 13.22 12.31
C ILE A 131 -8.31 13.33 12.24
N ASN A 132 -9.00 12.27 11.79
CA ASN A 132 -10.45 12.26 11.75
C ASN A 132 -11.03 12.27 13.17
N ASP A 133 -12.10 13.00 13.36
CA ASP A 133 -12.83 13.19 14.63
C ASP A 133 -12.06 13.94 15.75
N GLU A 134 -10.72 13.95 15.73
CA GLU A 134 -9.92 14.72 16.70
C GLU A 134 -9.76 16.19 16.26
N ILE A 135 -9.50 16.40 14.97
CA ILE A 135 -9.17 17.72 14.41
C ILE A 135 -10.22 18.16 13.39
N ILE A 136 -10.67 17.25 12.54
CA ILE A 136 -11.62 17.52 11.46
C ILE A 136 -12.49 16.30 11.19
N ASN A 137 -13.79 16.50 10.94
CA ASN A 137 -14.68 15.40 10.54
C ASN A 137 -14.57 15.15 9.02
N LEU A 138 -13.79 14.19 8.63
CA LEU A 138 -13.57 13.82 7.22
C LEU A 138 -14.77 13.07 6.59
N ASN A 139 -15.73 12.58 7.39
CA ASN A 139 -16.93 11.94 6.86
C ASN A 139 -17.84 12.95 6.15
N THR A 140 -17.84 14.20 6.62
CA THR A 140 -18.67 15.28 6.09
C THR A 140 -17.87 16.30 5.28
N TYR A 141 -16.54 16.14 5.21
CA TYR A 141 -15.68 17.09 4.54
C TYR A 141 -15.84 17.01 3.02
N ILE A 142 -16.09 18.15 2.39
CA ILE A 142 -16.19 18.29 0.92
C ILE A 142 -15.01 19.13 0.45
N PRO A 143 -14.06 18.53 -0.30
CA PRO A 143 -12.92 19.27 -0.83
C PRO A 143 -13.35 20.32 -1.87
N ASN A 144 -12.72 21.50 -1.84
CA ASN A 144 -12.83 22.48 -2.90
C ASN A 144 -12.06 22.02 -4.17
N LYS A 145 -10.95 21.28 -3.98
CA LYS A 145 -10.15 20.69 -5.05
C LYS A 145 -10.42 19.19 -5.14
N LYS A 146 -10.99 18.76 -6.27
CA LYS A 146 -11.38 17.35 -6.49
C LYS A 146 -10.23 16.36 -6.35
N GLU A 147 -9.00 16.81 -6.61
CA GLU A 147 -7.78 15.99 -6.52
C GLU A 147 -7.52 15.48 -5.09
N LEU A 148 -7.95 16.22 -4.06
CA LEU A 148 -7.83 15.78 -2.66
C LEU A 148 -8.64 14.50 -2.39
N ASN A 149 -9.69 14.23 -3.18
CA ASN A 149 -10.44 12.97 -3.05
C ASN A 149 -9.56 11.72 -3.21
N ASN A 150 -8.46 11.80 -3.96
CA ASN A 150 -7.54 10.68 -4.10
C ASN A 150 -6.89 10.33 -2.75
N LEU A 151 -6.44 11.33 -1.99
CA LEU A 151 -5.89 11.13 -0.65
C LEU A 151 -6.96 10.72 0.36
N LEU A 152 -8.14 11.35 0.33
CA LEU A 152 -9.25 10.96 1.19
C LEU A 152 -9.69 9.52 0.96
N ASN A 153 -9.71 9.07 -0.29
CA ASN A 153 -10.00 7.68 -0.60
C ASN A 153 -8.90 6.77 -0.04
N LEU A 154 -7.63 7.05 -0.35
CA LEU A 154 -6.49 6.21 0.01
C LEU A 154 -6.26 6.17 1.53
N GLN A 155 -6.19 7.34 2.18
CA GLN A 155 -5.73 7.47 3.57
C GLN A 155 -6.86 7.53 4.61
N PHE A 156 -8.13 7.53 4.17
CA PHE A 156 -9.27 7.58 5.08
C PHE A 156 -10.33 6.53 4.73
N LYS A 157 -10.93 6.57 3.52
CA LYS A 157 -12.05 5.67 3.20
C LYS A 157 -11.62 4.21 3.07
N GLU A 158 -10.47 3.93 2.42
CA GLU A 158 -9.93 2.57 2.28
C GLU A 158 -9.58 1.99 3.66
N LEU A 159 -8.92 2.78 4.53
CA LEU A 159 -8.60 2.35 5.90
C LEU A 159 -9.86 2.06 6.74
N ASN A 160 -10.91 2.87 6.58
CA ASN A 160 -12.19 2.62 7.26
C ASN A 160 -12.89 1.35 6.74
N ALA A 161 -12.77 1.06 5.45
CA ALA A 161 -13.26 -0.19 4.87
C ALA A 161 -12.48 -1.39 5.43
N GLU A 162 -11.15 -1.30 5.50
CA GLU A 162 -10.29 -2.33 6.10
C GLU A 162 -10.63 -2.59 7.56
N LYS A 163 -10.85 -1.53 8.38
CA LYS A 163 -11.32 -1.64 9.77
C LYS A 163 -12.69 -2.33 9.91
N LYS A 164 -13.57 -2.19 8.92
CA LYS A 164 -14.85 -2.93 8.89
C LYS A 164 -14.65 -4.38 8.52
N ILE A 165 -13.82 -4.66 7.52
CA ILE A 165 -13.47 -6.00 7.06
C ILE A 165 -12.83 -6.82 8.19
N SER A 166 -11.91 -6.21 8.96
CA SER A 166 -11.15 -6.87 10.02
C SER A 166 -12.02 -7.55 11.09
N LYS A 167 -13.19 -6.97 11.35
CA LYS A 167 -14.15 -7.51 12.33
C LYS A 167 -14.79 -8.83 11.90
N GLY A 168 -14.79 -9.13 10.60
CA GLY A 168 -15.39 -10.33 10.03
C GLY A 168 -14.39 -11.43 9.64
N ILE A 169 -13.09 -11.21 9.83
CA ILE A 169 -12.07 -12.21 9.50
C ILE A 169 -12.09 -13.34 10.51
N LYS A 170 -12.22 -14.56 9.98
CA LYS A 170 -12.18 -15.77 10.80
C LYS A 170 -10.78 -15.96 11.39
N LYS A 171 -10.71 -16.26 12.69
CA LYS A 171 -9.48 -16.59 13.38
C LYS A 171 -9.45 -18.08 13.76
N ILE A 172 -8.31 -18.74 13.55
CA ILE A 172 -8.09 -20.15 13.96
C ILE A 172 -6.77 -20.25 14.74
N GLY A 173 -6.81 -20.97 15.84
CA GLY A 173 -5.64 -21.19 16.70
C GLY A 173 -5.23 -19.97 17.51
N ASN A 174 -4.09 -20.10 18.19
CA ASN A 174 -3.47 -19.04 18.98
C ASN A 174 -1.99 -18.95 18.62
N ILE A 175 -1.49 -17.75 18.45
CA ILE A 175 -0.07 -17.50 18.20
C ILE A 175 0.69 -17.73 19.50
N LYS A 176 1.49 -18.79 19.57
CA LYS A 176 2.26 -19.18 20.76
C LYS A 176 3.72 -18.74 20.64
N ASP A 177 4.29 -18.89 19.45
CA ASP A 177 5.69 -18.58 19.16
C ASP A 177 6.00 -17.08 19.32
N SER A 178 7.18 -16.76 19.88
CA SER A 178 7.61 -15.37 20.13
C SER A 178 7.90 -14.62 18.84
N THR A 179 8.59 -15.26 17.90
CA THR A 179 8.93 -14.70 16.59
C THR A 179 7.64 -14.38 15.80
N SER A 180 6.69 -15.32 15.79
CA SER A 180 5.37 -15.10 15.17
C SER A 180 4.63 -13.90 15.78
N LYS A 181 4.73 -13.68 17.11
CA LYS A 181 4.13 -12.51 17.77
C LYS A 181 4.78 -11.20 17.34
N GLU A 182 6.11 -11.15 17.24
CA GLU A 182 6.86 -9.97 16.81
C GLU A 182 6.54 -9.63 15.34
N VAL A 183 6.59 -10.62 14.46
CA VAL A 183 6.22 -10.49 13.04
C VAL A 183 4.78 -9.99 12.92
N LYS A 184 3.84 -10.59 13.66
CA LYS A 184 2.46 -10.10 13.69
C LYS A 184 2.38 -8.63 14.07
N ASN A 185 3.00 -8.23 15.18
CA ASN A 185 2.95 -6.85 15.65
C ASN A 185 3.46 -5.86 14.59
N GLN A 186 4.54 -6.20 13.91
CA GLN A 186 5.09 -5.38 12.84
C GLN A 186 4.09 -5.18 11.69
N TYR A 187 3.55 -6.26 11.15
CA TYR A 187 2.63 -6.20 10.01
C TYR A 187 1.20 -5.78 10.39
N GLU A 188 0.82 -5.89 11.65
CA GLU A 188 -0.45 -5.35 12.15
C GLU A 188 -0.44 -3.82 12.15
N LEU A 189 0.70 -3.20 12.48
CA LEU A 189 0.87 -1.75 12.45
C LEU A 189 1.06 -1.24 11.02
N ASN A 190 1.82 -1.95 10.21
CA ASN A 190 2.26 -1.52 8.88
C ASN A 190 2.05 -2.64 7.84
N PRO A 191 0.83 -2.83 7.33
CA PRO A 191 0.58 -3.79 6.24
C PRO A 191 1.38 -3.41 4.99
N TYR A 192 2.36 -4.24 4.62
CA TYR A 192 3.29 -3.94 3.53
C TYR A 192 3.46 -5.14 2.59
N PRO A 193 3.65 -4.90 1.26
CA PRO A 193 3.54 -3.61 0.55
C PRO A 193 2.07 -3.20 0.32
N ARG A 194 1.78 -1.90 0.41
CA ARG A 194 0.46 -1.34 0.02
C ARG A 194 0.39 -1.12 -1.49
N TRP A 195 0.39 -2.20 -2.26
CA TRP A 195 0.33 -2.15 -3.71
C TRP A 195 -1.01 -1.59 -4.22
N ARG A 196 -0.97 -0.80 -5.29
CA ARG A 196 -2.18 -0.15 -5.85
C ARG A 196 -2.78 -0.90 -7.03
N TYR A 197 -1.93 -1.48 -7.86
CA TYR A 197 -2.31 -2.11 -9.11
C TYR A 197 -1.56 -3.44 -9.31
N ASN A 198 -2.26 -4.41 -9.86
CA ASN A 198 -1.69 -5.65 -10.34
C ASN A 198 -2.23 -5.92 -11.75
N SER A 199 -1.33 -6.29 -12.67
CA SER A 199 -1.65 -6.49 -14.09
C SER A 199 -2.29 -7.84 -14.40
N TYR A 200 -2.43 -8.72 -13.43
CA TYR A 200 -3.10 -10.01 -13.66
C TYR A 200 -4.59 -9.77 -13.95
N ALA A 201 -4.92 -9.84 -15.25
CA ALA A 201 -6.25 -9.57 -15.73
C ALA A 201 -7.16 -10.77 -15.50
N LYS A 202 -8.47 -10.48 -15.31
CA LYS A 202 -9.54 -11.47 -15.15
C LYS A 202 -9.71 -12.41 -16.36
N GLU A 203 -9.11 -12.07 -17.49
CA GLU A 203 -9.51 -12.57 -18.80
C GLU A 203 -8.92 -13.92 -19.17
N ASN A 204 -7.78 -14.30 -18.60
CA ASN A 204 -7.09 -15.53 -18.98
C ASN A 204 -7.02 -16.53 -17.83
N LYS A 205 -8.07 -17.32 -17.67
CA LYS A 205 -8.01 -18.48 -16.78
C LYS A 205 -7.11 -19.54 -17.38
N LEU A 206 -6.06 -19.90 -16.64
CA LEU A 206 -5.04 -20.83 -17.07
C LEU A 206 -5.28 -22.21 -16.48
N ASN A 207 -4.89 -23.23 -17.25
CA ASN A 207 -4.88 -24.57 -16.72
C ASN A 207 -3.78 -24.70 -15.66
N PHE A 208 -4.15 -25.18 -14.48
CA PHE A 208 -3.26 -25.33 -13.34
C PHE A 208 -1.94 -26.09 -13.68
N LEU A 209 -2.07 -27.27 -14.32
CA LEU A 209 -0.87 -28.07 -14.65
C LEU A 209 0.03 -27.40 -15.67
N SER A 210 -0.53 -26.68 -16.64
CA SER A 210 0.26 -25.96 -17.64
C SER A 210 1.10 -24.89 -17.01
N VAL A 211 0.55 -24.14 -16.03
CA VAL A 211 1.27 -23.10 -15.32
C VAL A 211 2.35 -23.68 -14.44
N ILE A 212 2.02 -24.69 -13.61
CA ILE A 212 3.00 -25.32 -12.72
C ILE A 212 4.16 -25.92 -13.52
N ASN A 213 3.87 -26.64 -14.60
CA ASN A 213 4.91 -27.23 -15.45
C ASN A 213 5.78 -26.17 -16.13
N SER A 214 5.24 -24.99 -16.43
CA SER A 214 6.05 -23.88 -16.93
C SER A 214 7.00 -23.33 -15.86
N GLU A 215 6.52 -23.21 -14.63
CA GLU A 215 7.29 -22.66 -13.50
C GLU A 215 8.41 -23.60 -13.03
N ILE A 216 8.19 -24.91 -13.05
CA ILE A 216 9.18 -25.90 -12.60
C ILE A 216 10.08 -26.45 -13.71
N SER A 217 9.98 -25.92 -14.94
CA SER A 217 10.81 -26.35 -16.08
C SER A 217 12.32 -26.38 -15.72
N PRO A 218 13.08 -27.40 -16.13
CA PRO A 218 12.74 -28.51 -17.06
C PRO A 218 11.98 -29.69 -16.43
N ASN A 219 11.69 -29.66 -15.14
CA ASN A 219 10.89 -30.69 -14.48
C ASN A 219 9.43 -30.59 -14.93
N THR A 220 8.70 -31.69 -14.85
CA THR A 220 7.27 -31.73 -15.16
C THR A 220 6.51 -32.63 -14.19
N ILE A 221 5.33 -32.22 -13.81
CA ILE A 221 4.35 -33.06 -13.13
C ILE A 221 3.49 -33.72 -14.19
N LYS A 222 3.51 -35.06 -14.25
CA LYS A 222 2.59 -35.82 -15.09
C LYS A 222 1.31 -36.10 -14.29
N PRO A 223 0.15 -35.65 -14.75
CA PRO A 223 -1.08 -35.98 -14.06
C PRO A 223 -1.32 -37.50 -14.16
N ASN A 224 -1.65 -38.16 -13.07
CA ASN A 224 -2.40 -39.39 -13.14
C ASN A 224 -3.75 -39.03 -13.76
N SER A 225 -3.94 -39.44 -15.00
CA SER A 225 -4.69 -38.79 -16.07
C SER A 225 -6.18 -38.50 -15.86
N VAL A 226 -6.78 -38.83 -14.73
CA VAL A 226 -8.22 -38.71 -14.51
C VAL A 226 -8.63 -37.78 -13.34
N GLN A 227 -7.75 -37.54 -12.40
CA GLN A 227 -8.14 -36.85 -11.15
C GLN A 227 -8.05 -35.32 -11.20
N LEU A 228 -7.30 -34.71 -12.10
CA LEU A 228 -7.05 -33.26 -12.12
C LEU A 228 -7.84 -32.47 -13.17
N THR A 229 -8.41 -33.12 -14.16
CA THR A 229 -9.10 -32.43 -15.27
C THR A 229 -10.47 -31.87 -14.92
N ASN A 230 -11.17 -32.46 -13.92
CA ASN A 230 -12.49 -32.02 -13.51
C ASN A 230 -12.62 -31.70 -12.01
N LYS A 231 -11.55 -31.87 -11.24
CA LYS A 231 -11.54 -31.60 -9.80
C LYS A 231 -11.35 -30.11 -9.54
N LYS A 232 -12.08 -29.57 -8.55
CA LYS A 232 -11.81 -28.25 -7.98
C LYS A 232 -10.46 -28.27 -7.26
N ILE A 233 -9.54 -27.40 -7.67
CA ILE A 233 -8.19 -27.30 -7.12
C ILE A 233 -8.22 -26.48 -5.83
N ASN A 234 -7.74 -27.05 -4.72
CA ASN A 234 -7.60 -26.36 -3.45
C ASN A 234 -6.19 -25.78 -3.34
N ILE A 235 -6.09 -24.46 -3.21
CA ILE A 235 -4.83 -23.74 -3.10
C ILE A 235 -4.74 -23.13 -1.70
N LEU A 236 -3.58 -23.29 -1.05
CA LEU A 236 -3.23 -22.55 0.15
C LEU A 236 -2.22 -21.47 -0.19
N ILE A 237 -2.53 -20.23 0.16
CA ILE A 237 -1.57 -19.13 0.19
C ILE A 237 -1.17 -18.92 1.65
N ALA A 238 0.02 -19.38 2.01
CA ALA A 238 0.53 -19.38 3.37
C ALA A 238 1.39 -18.15 3.62
N GLY A 239 0.89 -17.24 4.47
CA GLY A 239 1.46 -15.91 4.66
C GLY A 239 1.08 -14.99 3.50
N CYS A 240 -0.21 -14.80 3.29
CA CYS A 240 -0.72 -14.06 2.11
C CYS A 240 -0.42 -12.57 2.14
N GLY A 241 -0.02 -12.01 3.29
CA GLY A 241 0.25 -10.60 3.45
C GLY A 241 -0.87 -9.72 2.90
N THR A 242 -0.50 -8.73 2.10
CA THR A 242 -1.43 -7.82 1.42
C THR A 242 -2.05 -8.39 0.14
N GLY A 243 -1.83 -9.67 -0.18
CA GLY A 243 -2.63 -10.44 -1.12
C GLY A 243 -2.18 -10.44 -2.58
N ILE A 244 -0.94 -10.07 -2.91
CA ILE A 244 -0.44 -10.15 -4.30
C ILE A 244 -0.54 -11.57 -4.83
N GLN A 245 -0.07 -12.56 -4.08
CA GLN A 245 -0.11 -13.98 -4.47
C GLN A 245 -1.54 -14.49 -4.66
N ILE A 246 -2.50 -13.93 -3.92
CA ILE A 246 -3.92 -14.29 -4.09
C ILE A 246 -4.42 -13.87 -5.48
N ILE A 247 -4.07 -12.64 -5.90
CA ILE A 247 -4.43 -12.13 -7.23
C ILE A 247 -3.79 -13.00 -8.31
N GLU A 248 -2.51 -13.36 -8.13
CA GLU A 248 -1.79 -14.23 -9.05
C GLU A 248 -2.38 -15.64 -9.11
N ALA A 249 -2.67 -16.25 -7.98
CA ALA A 249 -3.30 -17.57 -7.90
C ALA A 249 -4.73 -17.58 -8.44
N SER A 250 -5.41 -16.43 -8.45
CA SER A 250 -6.76 -16.32 -9.02
C SER A 250 -6.81 -16.57 -10.54
N ARG A 251 -5.66 -16.59 -11.24
CA ARG A 251 -5.55 -16.97 -12.67
C ARG A 251 -5.87 -18.42 -12.94
N TYR A 252 -5.72 -19.31 -11.96
CA TYR A 252 -6.02 -20.71 -12.15
C TYR A 252 -7.52 -20.94 -12.35
N SER A 253 -7.85 -21.79 -13.33
CA SER A 253 -9.24 -22.21 -13.56
C SER A 253 -9.69 -23.20 -12.50
N ASN A 254 -10.97 -23.16 -12.14
CA ASN A 254 -11.62 -24.10 -11.23
C ASN A 254 -10.89 -24.28 -9.88
N CYS A 255 -10.47 -23.17 -9.24
CA CYS A 255 -9.77 -23.20 -7.96
C CYS A 255 -10.60 -22.62 -6.81
N GLU A 256 -10.26 -23.06 -5.59
CA GLU A 256 -10.64 -22.45 -4.33
C GLU A 256 -9.38 -22.09 -3.55
N ILE A 257 -9.25 -20.83 -3.16
CA ILE A 257 -8.07 -20.32 -2.46
C ILE A 257 -8.40 -20.19 -0.97
N THR A 258 -7.55 -20.74 -0.14
CA THR A 258 -7.50 -20.45 1.30
C THR A 258 -6.26 -19.60 1.54
N ALA A 259 -6.46 -18.38 2.01
CA ALA A 259 -5.40 -17.42 2.28
C ALA A 259 -5.26 -17.21 3.79
N ILE A 260 -4.07 -17.44 4.32
CA ILE A 260 -3.79 -17.31 5.75
C ILE A 260 -2.67 -16.31 5.99
N ASP A 261 -2.77 -15.57 7.09
CA ASP A 261 -1.72 -14.67 7.57
C ASP A 261 -1.83 -14.47 9.07
N LEU A 262 -0.74 -14.02 9.71
CA LEU A 262 -0.71 -13.62 11.11
C LEU A 262 -1.42 -12.28 11.36
N SER A 263 -1.29 -11.35 10.41
CA SER A 263 -1.77 -9.98 10.52
C SER A 263 -3.20 -9.83 9.98
N ASN A 264 -4.12 -9.48 10.86
CA ASN A 264 -5.48 -9.15 10.49
C ASN A 264 -5.54 -7.91 9.58
N SER A 265 -4.68 -6.91 9.84
CA SER A 265 -4.56 -5.71 9.04
C SER A 265 -4.14 -6.02 7.59
N SER A 266 -3.13 -6.89 7.41
CA SER A 266 -2.69 -7.36 6.09
C SER A 266 -3.80 -8.12 5.34
N ILE A 267 -4.48 -9.04 6.03
CA ILE A 267 -5.62 -9.78 5.46
C ILE A 267 -6.76 -8.83 5.07
N SER A 268 -7.04 -7.82 5.89
CA SER A 268 -8.09 -6.84 5.61
C SER A 268 -7.80 -6.05 4.34
N TYR A 269 -6.55 -5.64 4.15
CA TYR A 269 -6.08 -5.04 2.91
C TYR A 269 -6.25 -5.99 1.72
N ALA A 270 -5.76 -7.23 1.86
CA ALA A 270 -5.87 -8.27 0.83
C ALA A 270 -7.32 -8.53 0.42
N LYS A 271 -8.22 -8.65 1.40
CA LYS A 271 -9.64 -8.87 1.15
C LYS A 271 -10.28 -7.68 0.44
N ARG A 272 -9.99 -6.43 0.84
CA ARG A 272 -10.47 -5.25 0.13
C ARG A 272 -10.00 -5.26 -1.34
N LYS A 273 -8.73 -5.60 -1.59
CA LYS A 273 -8.20 -5.71 -2.96
C LYS A 273 -8.89 -6.82 -3.77
N VAL A 274 -9.10 -7.97 -3.17
CA VAL A 274 -9.85 -9.08 -3.80
C VAL A 274 -11.26 -8.64 -4.19
N ASP A 275 -11.95 -7.90 -3.30
CA ASP A 275 -13.28 -7.37 -3.56
C ASP A 275 -13.24 -6.31 -4.70
N GLU A 276 -12.23 -5.41 -4.73
CA GLU A 276 -12.01 -4.46 -5.83
C GLU A 276 -11.82 -5.15 -7.19
N TYR A 277 -11.07 -6.25 -7.22
CA TYR A 277 -10.87 -7.05 -8.44
C TYR A 277 -12.06 -7.95 -8.76
N GLY A 278 -13.08 -8.01 -7.88
CA GLY A 278 -14.29 -8.83 -8.06
C GLY A 278 -13.97 -10.33 -8.10
N LEU A 279 -12.93 -10.76 -7.40
CA LEU A 279 -12.53 -12.16 -7.30
C LEU A 279 -13.44 -12.90 -6.31
N LYS A 280 -13.65 -14.19 -6.57
CA LYS A 280 -14.54 -15.05 -5.75
C LYS A 280 -13.81 -16.35 -5.38
N ASN A 281 -14.42 -17.14 -4.49
CA ASN A 281 -13.88 -18.43 -4.02
C ASN A 281 -12.54 -18.30 -3.25
N ILE A 282 -12.43 -17.26 -2.43
CA ILE A 282 -11.25 -16.98 -1.59
C ILE A 282 -11.71 -16.92 -0.13
N ASN A 283 -11.13 -17.78 0.70
CA ASN A 283 -11.37 -17.84 2.14
C ASN A 283 -10.19 -17.25 2.89
N PHE A 284 -10.43 -16.22 3.68
CA PHE A 284 -9.41 -15.55 4.50
C PHE A 284 -9.45 -16.02 5.95
N ILE A 285 -8.28 -16.33 6.52
CA ILE A 285 -8.16 -16.82 7.91
C ILE A 285 -6.95 -16.17 8.58
N GLU A 286 -7.17 -15.52 9.70
CA GLU A 286 -6.09 -15.11 10.61
C GLU A 286 -5.59 -16.33 11.38
N MET A 287 -4.36 -16.77 11.10
CA MET A 287 -3.73 -17.88 11.80
C MET A 287 -2.22 -17.91 11.65
N ASP A 288 -1.56 -18.59 12.58
CA ASP A 288 -0.14 -18.89 12.49
C ASP A 288 0.09 -20.07 11.52
N LEU A 289 1.09 -19.96 10.65
CA LEU A 289 1.52 -21.02 9.75
C LEU A 289 1.95 -22.29 10.55
N LEU A 290 2.51 -22.11 11.74
CA LEU A 290 2.88 -23.21 12.65
C LEU A 290 1.69 -24.04 13.14
N GLU A 291 0.47 -23.50 13.06
CA GLU A 291 -0.77 -24.16 13.49
C GLU A 291 -1.61 -24.71 12.30
N LEU A 292 -0.99 -24.86 11.11
CA LEU A 292 -1.67 -25.31 9.87
C LEU A 292 -2.47 -26.61 10.01
N THR A 293 -2.02 -27.52 10.87
CA THR A 293 -2.73 -28.78 11.15
C THR A 293 -4.15 -28.56 11.67
N SER A 294 -4.41 -27.40 12.31
CA SER A 294 -5.73 -27.03 12.82
C SER A 294 -6.76 -26.74 11.71
N LEU A 295 -6.33 -26.54 10.46
CA LEU A 295 -7.25 -26.38 9.32
C LEU A 295 -7.97 -27.69 8.97
N ASN A 296 -7.38 -28.84 9.30
CA ASN A 296 -7.89 -30.17 8.93
C ASN A 296 -8.31 -30.25 7.44
N LYS A 297 -7.55 -29.63 6.55
CA LYS A 297 -7.79 -29.53 5.11
C LYS A 297 -6.53 -29.92 4.34
N ARG A 298 -6.70 -30.58 3.20
CA ARG A 298 -5.61 -30.88 2.26
C ARG A 298 -5.66 -29.93 1.08
N PHE A 299 -4.49 -29.61 0.54
CA PHE A 299 -4.34 -28.69 -0.59
C PHE A 299 -3.61 -29.38 -1.75
N ASP A 300 -3.96 -29.02 -2.95
CA ASP A 300 -3.33 -29.50 -4.19
C ASP A 300 -2.09 -28.65 -4.52
N LEU A 301 -2.08 -27.35 -4.08
CA LEU A 301 -0.95 -26.45 -4.19
C LEU A 301 -0.82 -25.63 -2.89
N ILE A 302 0.41 -25.44 -2.44
CA ILE A 302 0.75 -24.53 -1.33
C ILE A 302 1.76 -23.53 -1.85
N GLU A 303 1.41 -22.25 -1.83
CA GLU A 303 2.32 -21.15 -2.12
C GLU A 303 2.70 -20.45 -0.81
N CYS A 304 4.00 -20.30 -0.57
CA CYS A 304 4.55 -19.64 0.61
C CYS A 304 5.73 -18.78 0.18
N SER A 305 5.51 -17.48 0.03
CA SER A 305 6.52 -16.55 -0.48
C SER A 305 6.77 -15.42 0.51
N GLY A 306 8.04 -15.14 0.79
CA GLY A 306 8.42 -14.06 1.71
C GLY A 306 8.07 -14.32 3.18
N VAL A 307 7.92 -15.58 3.62
CA VAL A 307 7.47 -15.94 4.98
C VAL A 307 8.50 -16.77 5.73
N LEU A 308 9.03 -17.84 5.12
CA LEU A 308 9.85 -18.82 5.84
C LEU A 308 11.15 -18.24 6.40
N HIS A 309 11.65 -17.15 5.83
CA HIS A 309 12.84 -16.46 6.33
C HIS A 309 12.60 -15.68 7.64
N HIS A 310 11.35 -15.52 8.06
CA HIS A 310 11.00 -14.99 9.39
C HIS A 310 10.92 -16.07 10.47
N MET A 311 11.06 -17.33 10.11
CA MET A 311 10.92 -18.44 11.05
C MET A 311 12.31 -18.90 11.55
N ASN A 312 12.37 -19.34 12.82
CA ASN A 312 13.58 -19.92 13.43
C ASN A 312 13.79 -21.38 13.01
#